data_22b6238994dea8bde1ec6b5814178843
#
_entry.id   22b6238994dea8bde1ec6b5814178843
#
_cell.length_a   1.000
_cell.length_b   1.000
_cell.length_c   1.000
_cell.angle_alpha   90.00
_cell.angle_beta   90.00
_cell.angle_gamma   90.00
#
_symmetry.space_group_name_H-M   'P 1'
#
loop_
_entity.id
_entity.type
_entity.pdbx_description
1 polymer ?
#
loop_
_entity_poly.entity_id
_entity_poly.type
_entity_poly.pdbx_seq_one_letter_code
_entity_poly.pdbx_strand_id
1 'polypeptide(L)'
;MLTDCMLGPRFAIVTFARALGPWYQECVDMHGMTGRCAGIRMLDDPFKSIGDVQDEKENLLAELANRAALELEADAVILAGAPLAGLAARIKDRVPVPVVDQMAAAVKQAEALVTLGVRKPTVGTFRRPDAKPTISLPDALAARIEHRDR
;
A
#
# COMPACT_ATOMS: atom_id res chain seq x y z
N MET A 1 0.84 4.17 -3.81
CA MET A 1 1.42 5.51 -3.92
C MET A 1 2.40 5.66 -5.10
N LEU A 2 3.55 4.94 -5.17
CA LEU A 2 4.50 5.12 -6.30
C LEU A 2 3.85 4.84 -7.65
N THR A 3 3.09 3.75 -7.79
CA THR A 3 2.34 3.43 -9.01
C THR A 3 1.38 4.56 -9.41
N ASP A 4 0.69 5.13 -8.44
CA ASP A 4 -0.27 6.22 -8.68
C ASP A 4 0.44 7.49 -9.14
N CYS A 5 1.62 7.76 -8.60
CA CYS A 5 2.45 8.88 -9.03
C CYS A 5 2.95 8.76 -10.49
N MET A 6 2.88 7.57 -11.08
CA MET A 6 3.15 7.36 -12.51
C MET A 6 1.91 7.62 -13.38
N LEU A 7 0.70 7.62 -12.79
CA LEU A 7 -0.56 7.83 -13.49
C LEU A 7 -0.99 9.31 -13.51
N GLY A 8 -0.52 10.09 -12.54
CA GLY A 8 -0.83 11.51 -12.47
C GLY A 8 -0.12 12.20 -11.30
N PRO A 9 -0.18 13.54 -11.22
CA PRO A 9 0.46 14.30 -10.16
C PRO A 9 -0.19 14.10 -8.78
N ARG A 10 -1.46 13.76 -8.70
CA ARG A 10 -2.20 13.68 -7.43
C ARG A 10 -2.93 12.34 -7.29
N PHE A 11 -2.84 11.72 -6.12
CA PHE A 11 -3.62 10.52 -5.78
C PHE A 11 -4.46 10.73 -4.53
N ALA A 12 -5.57 10.01 -4.44
CA ALA A 12 -6.36 9.88 -3.22
C ALA A 12 -6.27 8.46 -2.66
N ILE A 13 -6.43 8.33 -1.35
CA ILE A 13 -6.52 7.03 -0.65
C ILE A 13 -7.96 6.83 -0.20
N VAL A 14 -8.51 5.66 -0.48
CA VAL A 14 -9.84 5.23 -0.03
C VAL A 14 -9.69 3.96 0.79
N THR A 15 -10.28 3.93 1.98
CA THR A 15 -10.24 2.78 2.88
C THR A 15 -11.59 2.52 3.55
N PHE A 16 -11.76 1.31 4.08
CA PHE A 16 -13.01 0.82 4.65
C PHE A 16 -13.19 1.12 6.15
N ALA A 17 -12.18 1.67 6.82
CA ALA A 17 -12.24 1.90 8.26
C ALA A 17 -11.61 3.24 8.65
N ARG A 18 -12.39 4.06 9.38
CA ARG A 18 -11.98 5.39 9.85
C ARG A 18 -10.73 5.35 10.75
N ALA A 19 -10.64 4.33 11.58
CA ALA A 19 -9.51 4.15 12.50
C ALA A 19 -8.15 4.02 11.80
N LEU A 20 -8.12 3.67 10.52
CA LEU A 20 -6.89 3.51 9.74
C LEU A 20 -6.37 4.83 9.14
N GLY A 21 -7.18 5.90 9.17
CA GLY A 21 -6.82 7.18 8.57
C GLY A 21 -5.49 7.76 9.05
N PRO A 22 -5.26 7.89 10.36
CA PRO A 22 -3.99 8.40 10.88
C PRO A 22 -2.78 7.58 10.43
N TRP A 23 -2.90 6.27 10.38
CA TRP A 23 -1.83 5.39 9.92
C TRP A 23 -1.50 5.57 8.42
N TYR A 24 -2.52 5.74 7.58
CA TYR A 24 -2.28 6.06 6.17
C TYR A 24 -1.65 7.45 5.99
N GLN A 25 -2.04 8.42 6.80
CA GLN A 25 -1.41 9.74 6.76
C GLN A 25 0.08 9.65 7.15
N GLU A 26 0.40 8.91 8.21
CA GLU A 26 1.79 8.64 8.61
C GLU A 26 2.58 7.97 7.48
N CYS A 27 1.99 6.98 6.80
CA CYS A 27 2.62 6.35 5.63
C CYS A 27 2.90 7.35 4.49
N VAL A 28 1.96 8.25 4.21
CA VAL A 28 2.12 9.30 3.20
C VAL A 28 3.29 10.22 3.56
N ASP A 29 3.35 10.67 4.80
CA ASP A 29 4.36 11.60 5.30
C ASP A 29 5.75 10.94 5.34
N MET A 30 5.84 9.73 5.87
CA MET A 30 7.08 8.96 5.96
C MET A 30 7.72 8.71 4.59
N HIS A 31 6.92 8.58 3.55
CA HIS A 31 7.39 8.34 2.18
C HIS A 31 7.57 9.64 1.37
N GLY A 32 7.40 10.81 1.99
CA GLY A 32 7.55 12.11 1.33
C GLY A 32 6.49 12.36 0.25
N MET A 33 5.31 11.74 0.38
CA MET A 33 4.24 11.82 -0.62
C MET A 33 3.16 12.86 -0.27
N THR A 34 3.33 13.64 0.78
CA THR A 34 2.36 14.63 1.27
C THR A 34 1.94 15.62 0.18
N GLY A 35 2.88 16.11 -0.63
CA GLY A 35 2.58 17.02 -1.76
C GLY A 35 1.86 16.36 -2.94
N ARG A 36 1.77 15.03 -2.97
CA ARG A 36 1.11 14.24 -4.01
C ARG A 36 -0.21 13.63 -3.54
N CYS A 37 -0.44 13.54 -2.23
CA CYS A 37 -1.68 13.02 -1.65
C CYS A 37 -2.75 14.10 -1.65
N ALA A 38 -3.77 13.93 -2.49
CA ALA A 38 -4.92 14.82 -2.55
C ALA A 38 -5.81 14.72 -1.31
N GLY A 39 -5.78 13.56 -0.63
CA GLY A 39 -6.49 13.33 0.61
C GLY A 39 -6.80 11.84 0.84
N ILE A 40 -7.30 11.57 2.05
CA ILE A 40 -7.71 10.23 2.47
C ILE A 40 -9.21 10.25 2.75
N ARG A 41 -9.95 9.33 2.15
CA ARG A 41 -11.38 9.13 2.39
C ARG A 41 -11.61 7.76 3.03
N MET A 42 -12.44 7.74 4.04
CA MET A 42 -12.67 6.55 4.86
C MET A 42 -14.17 6.31 5.00
N LEU A 43 -14.59 5.06 4.91
CA LEU A 43 -15.92 4.70 5.36
C LEU A 43 -15.99 4.82 6.88
N ASP A 44 -17.11 5.32 7.37
CA ASP A 44 -17.46 5.37 8.79
C ASP A 44 -18.69 4.48 9.06
N ASP A 45 -18.73 3.35 8.37
CA ASP A 45 -19.87 2.46 8.35
C ASP A 45 -19.46 1.10 8.91
N PRO A 46 -20.18 0.56 9.93
CA PRO A 46 -19.82 -0.72 10.51
C PRO A 46 -19.90 -1.85 9.48
N PHE A 47 -19.05 -2.85 9.63
CA PHE A 47 -19.07 -4.09 8.85
C PHE A 47 -19.04 -5.29 9.79
N LYS A 48 -19.64 -6.42 9.36
CA LYS A 48 -19.81 -7.61 10.20
C LYS A 48 -18.49 -8.36 10.37
N SER A 49 -17.74 -8.46 9.30
CA SER A 49 -16.51 -9.23 9.23
C SER A 49 -15.52 -8.57 8.27
N ILE A 50 -14.23 -8.62 8.61
CA ILE A 50 -13.16 -8.18 7.71
C ILE A 50 -13.15 -8.99 6.40
N GLY A 51 -13.50 -10.28 6.48
CA GLY A 51 -13.56 -11.15 5.30
C GLY A 51 -14.65 -10.78 4.30
N ASP A 52 -15.75 -10.22 4.80
CA ASP A 52 -16.93 -9.90 4.00
C ASP A 52 -16.99 -8.44 3.57
N VAL A 53 -16.03 -7.62 3.98
CA VAL A 53 -16.06 -6.17 3.76
C VAL A 53 -16.18 -5.76 2.29
N GLN A 54 -15.61 -6.52 1.36
CA GLN A 54 -15.74 -6.23 -0.06
C GLN A 54 -17.18 -6.37 -0.53
N ASP A 55 -17.82 -7.48 -0.21
CA ASP A 55 -19.18 -7.75 -0.67
C ASP A 55 -20.21 -6.87 0.04
N GLU A 56 -20.01 -6.60 1.34
CA GLU A 56 -20.89 -5.70 2.10
C GLU A 56 -20.76 -4.24 1.68
N LYS A 57 -19.58 -3.78 1.30
CA LYS A 57 -19.27 -2.35 1.12
C LYS A 57 -18.83 -1.97 -0.29
N GLU A 58 -18.88 -2.87 -1.26
CA GLU A 58 -18.45 -2.57 -2.63
C GLU A 58 -19.08 -1.29 -3.19
N ASN A 59 -20.38 -1.16 -3.08
CA ASN A 59 -21.09 0.02 -3.61
C ASN A 59 -20.65 1.31 -2.91
N LEU A 60 -20.56 1.28 -1.58
CA LEU A 60 -20.13 2.43 -0.79
C LEU A 60 -18.67 2.80 -1.08
N LEU A 61 -17.80 1.81 -1.25
CA LEU A 61 -16.39 2.05 -1.60
C LEU A 61 -16.23 2.59 -3.00
N ALA A 62 -17.02 2.12 -3.96
CA ALA A 62 -17.03 2.66 -5.32
C ALA A 62 -17.53 4.11 -5.36
N GLU A 63 -18.61 4.43 -4.63
CA GLU A 63 -19.09 5.80 -4.48
C GLU A 63 -18.08 6.70 -3.79
N LEU A 64 -17.43 6.21 -2.73
CA LEU A 64 -16.39 6.94 -2.01
C LEU A 64 -15.17 7.21 -2.89
N ALA A 65 -14.77 6.23 -3.71
CA ALA A 65 -13.67 6.37 -4.68
C ALA A 65 -14.01 7.40 -5.77
N ASN A 66 -15.24 7.36 -6.28
CA ASN A 66 -15.73 8.34 -7.26
C ASN A 66 -15.72 9.76 -6.67
N ARG A 67 -16.25 9.92 -5.46
CA ARG A 67 -16.23 11.21 -4.76
C ARG A 67 -14.81 11.69 -4.47
N ALA A 68 -13.91 10.78 -4.07
CA ALA A 68 -12.50 11.12 -3.84
C ALA A 68 -11.84 11.65 -5.13
N ALA A 69 -12.11 11.04 -6.28
CA ALA A 69 -11.62 11.52 -7.57
C ALA A 69 -12.12 12.92 -7.89
N LEU A 70 -13.42 13.15 -7.76
CA LEU A 70 -14.06 14.41 -8.16
C LEU A 70 -13.83 15.56 -7.17
N GLU A 71 -14.03 15.31 -5.87
CA GLU A 71 -13.96 16.35 -4.83
C GLU A 71 -12.52 16.75 -4.48
N LEU A 72 -11.57 15.83 -4.61
CA LEU A 72 -10.16 16.07 -4.31
C LEU A 72 -9.33 16.36 -5.57
N GLU A 73 -9.94 16.27 -6.74
CA GLU A 73 -9.25 16.40 -8.03
C GLU A 73 -8.06 15.45 -8.12
N ALA A 74 -8.27 14.19 -7.76
CA ALA A 74 -7.24 13.16 -7.81
C ALA A 74 -7.18 12.50 -9.18
N ASP A 75 -5.98 12.26 -9.68
CA ASP A 75 -5.71 11.60 -10.96
C ASP A 75 -5.74 10.07 -10.87
N ALA A 76 -5.63 9.54 -9.66
CA ALA A 76 -5.73 8.12 -9.37
C ALA A 76 -6.27 7.90 -7.95
N VAL A 77 -6.91 6.76 -7.71
CA VAL A 77 -7.43 6.38 -6.39
C VAL A 77 -6.82 5.05 -5.97
N ILE A 78 -6.25 5.02 -4.77
CA ILE A 78 -5.75 3.81 -4.12
C ILE A 78 -6.85 3.21 -3.24
N LEU A 79 -7.21 1.96 -3.47
CA LEU A 79 -7.97 1.20 -2.48
C LEU A 79 -7.00 0.61 -1.45
N ALA A 80 -7.05 1.11 -0.24
CA ALA A 80 -6.10 0.81 0.81
C ALA A 80 -6.69 -0.10 1.90
N GLY A 81 -5.96 -1.15 2.21
CA GLY A 81 -6.33 -2.19 3.19
C GLY A 81 -6.30 -3.57 2.57
N ALA A 82 -5.53 -4.50 3.15
CA ALA A 82 -5.40 -5.87 2.63
C ALA A 82 -6.76 -6.55 2.33
N PRO A 83 -7.81 -6.35 3.14
CA PRO A 83 -9.14 -6.87 2.84
C PRO A 83 -9.77 -6.37 1.53
N LEU A 84 -9.26 -5.27 0.95
CA LEU A 84 -9.75 -4.72 -0.31
C LEU A 84 -8.98 -5.23 -1.55
N ALA A 85 -8.06 -6.18 -1.38
CA ALA A 85 -7.32 -6.76 -2.49
C ALA A 85 -8.26 -7.41 -3.52
N GLY A 86 -8.13 -7.03 -4.79
CA GLY A 86 -9.01 -7.49 -5.88
C GLY A 86 -10.21 -6.59 -6.15
N LEU A 87 -10.64 -5.75 -5.20
CA LEU A 87 -11.82 -4.90 -5.37
C LEU A 87 -11.66 -3.87 -6.50
N ALA A 88 -10.44 -3.38 -6.74
CA ALA A 88 -10.19 -2.42 -7.81
C ALA A 88 -10.67 -2.92 -9.18
N ALA A 89 -10.49 -4.19 -9.49
CA ALA A 89 -10.95 -4.79 -10.74
C ALA A 89 -12.48 -4.79 -10.88
N ARG A 90 -13.20 -4.87 -9.75
CA ARG A 90 -14.67 -4.91 -9.71
C ARG A 90 -15.30 -3.51 -9.88
N ILE A 91 -14.62 -2.46 -9.42
CA ILE A 91 -15.20 -1.11 -9.39
C ILE A 91 -14.57 -0.11 -10.39
N LYS A 92 -13.51 -0.50 -11.09
CA LYS A 92 -12.74 0.42 -11.97
C LYS A 92 -13.59 1.16 -13.01
N ASP A 93 -14.63 0.51 -13.56
CA ASP A 93 -15.50 1.10 -14.58
C ASP A 93 -16.54 2.08 -14.00
N ARG A 94 -16.59 2.21 -12.67
CA ARG A 94 -17.50 3.09 -11.93
C ARG A 94 -16.82 4.34 -11.40
N VAL A 95 -15.51 4.47 -11.59
CA VAL A 95 -14.68 5.58 -11.10
C VAL A 95 -14.00 6.24 -12.30
N PRO A 96 -14.04 7.59 -12.43
CA PRO A 96 -13.58 8.28 -13.63
C PRO A 96 -12.07 8.35 -13.78
N VAL A 97 -11.31 7.84 -12.80
CA VAL A 97 -9.84 7.79 -12.81
C VAL A 97 -9.35 6.36 -12.53
N PRO A 98 -8.10 6.03 -12.84
CA PRO A 98 -7.53 4.73 -12.50
C PRO A 98 -7.71 4.39 -11.01
N VAL A 99 -8.19 3.16 -10.75
CA VAL A 99 -8.30 2.62 -9.39
C VAL A 99 -7.17 1.60 -9.21
N VAL A 100 -6.29 1.88 -8.27
CA VAL A 100 -5.09 1.07 -8.01
C VAL A 100 -5.34 0.11 -6.85
N ASP A 101 -5.21 -1.18 -7.13
CA ASP A 101 -5.16 -2.21 -6.10
C ASP A 101 -3.78 -2.19 -5.44
N GLN A 102 -3.74 -1.91 -4.16
CA GLN A 102 -2.49 -1.78 -3.41
C GLN A 102 -1.66 -3.07 -3.41
N MET A 103 -2.33 -4.25 -3.30
CA MET A 103 -1.62 -5.53 -3.23
C MET A 103 -1.04 -5.89 -4.59
N ALA A 104 -1.83 -5.76 -5.64
CA ALA A 104 -1.35 -5.98 -7.01
C ALA A 104 -0.20 -5.02 -7.34
N ALA A 105 -0.31 -3.74 -7.00
CA ALA A 105 0.75 -2.75 -7.20
C ALA A 105 2.02 -3.10 -6.43
N ALA A 106 1.92 -3.54 -5.16
CA ALA A 106 3.07 -3.95 -4.37
C ALA A 106 3.79 -5.15 -4.97
N VAL A 107 3.04 -6.18 -5.39
CA VAL A 107 3.61 -7.36 -6.05
C VAL A 107 4.32 -6.98 -7.36
N LYS A 108 3.68 -6.16 -8.19
CA LYS A 108 4.29 -5.73 -9.46
C LYS A 108 5.54 -4.86 -9.26
N GLN A 109 5.59 -4.02 -8.23
CA GLN A 109 6.81 -3.30 -7.86
C GLN A 109 7.92 -4.25 -7.41
N ALA A 110 7.60 -5.26 -6.62
CA ALA A 110 8.57 -6.28 -6.21
C ALA A 110 9.10 -7.08 -7.41
N GLU A 111 8.22 -7.53 -8.32
CA GLU A 111 8.61 -8.21 -9.56
C GLU A 111 9.54 -7.33 -10.43
N ALA A 112 9.22 -6.03 -10.57
CA ALA A 112 10.04 -5.09 -11.30
C ALA A 112 11.46 -4.95 -10.69
N LEU A 113 11.55 -4.82 -9.36
CA LEU A 113 12.84 -4.74 -8.66
C LEU A 113 13.67 -6.04 -8.82
N VAL A 114 13.02 -7.20 -8.79
CA VAL A 114 13.69 -8.49 -9.05
C VAL A 114 14.20 -8.54 -10.50
N THR A 115 13.39 -8.15 -11.46
CA THR A 115 13.77 -8.12 -12.89
C THR A 115 14.93 -7.16 -13.15
N LEU A 116 14.97 -6.00 -12.47
CA LEU A 116 16.07 -5.04 -12.55
C LEU A 116 17.36 -5.54 -11.87
N GLY A 117 17.30 -6.66 -11.15
CA GLY A 117 18.45 -7.22 -10.46
C GLY A 117 19.02 -6.32 -9.36
N VAL A 118 18.20 -5.44 -8.76
CA VAL A 118 18.65 -4.52 -7.72
C VAL A 118 19.12 -5.29 -6.50
N ARG A 119 20.19 -4.79 -5.88
CA ARG A 119 20.79 -5.39 -4.69
C ARG A 119 20.65 -4.47 -3.50
N LYS A 120 20.61 -5.05 -2.31
CA LYS A 120 20.67 -4.27 -1.08
C LYS A 120 22.00 -3.50 -1.02
N PRO A 121 22.00 -2.22 -0.59
CA PRO A 121 23.22 -1.45 -0.47
C PRO A 121 24.18 -2.08 0.57
N THR A 122 25.46 -1.93 0.34
CA THR A 122 26.51 -2.40 1.24
C THR A 122 27.00 -1.31 2.21
N VAL A 123 26.56 -0.07 1.98
CA VAL A 123 26.87 1.10 2.80
C VAL A 123 25.59 1.88 3.12
N GLY A 124 25.66 2.83 4.03
CA GLY A 124 24.52 3.65 4.42
C GLY A 124 23.58 2.94 5.40
N THR A 125 22.45 3.58 5.71
CA THR A 125 21.50 3.13 6.75
C THR A 125 20.67 1.92 6.35
N PHE A 126 20.56 1.64 5.04
CA PHE A 126 19.79 0.52 4.49
C PHE A 126 20.63 -0.73 4.22
N ARG A 127 21.94 -0.70 4.57
CA ARG A 127 22.83 -1.86 4.48
C ARG A 127 22.37 -3.00 5.40
N ARG A 128 22.88 -4.19 5.15
CA ARG A 128 22.73 -5.32 6.10
C ARG A 128 23.28 -4.88 7.47
N PRO A 129 22.52 -5.03 8.57
CA PRO A 129 23.04 -4.75 9.91
C PRO A 129 24.33 -5.52 10.20
N ASP A 130 25.18 -5.01 11.10
CA ASP A 130 26.37 -5.72 11.52
C ASP A 130 26.00 -7.06 12.16
N ALA A 131 26.89 -8.03 12.05
CA ALA A 131 26.70 -9.35 12.66
C ALA A 131 26.45 -9.23 14.16
N LYS A 132 25.49 -9.99 14.65
CA LYS A 132 25.15 -10.02 16.08
C LYS A 132 25.14 -11.46 16.57
N PRO A 133 25.68 -11.75 17.76
CA PRO A 133 25.55 -13.08 18.35
C PRO A 133 24.07 -13.39 18.60
N THR A 134 23.72 -14.65 18.41
CA THR A 134 22.34 -15.12 18.59
C THR A 134 22.28 -16.21 19.67
N ILE A 135 21.12 -16.30 20.33
CA ILE A 135 20.84 -17.31 21.35
C ILE A 135 19.52 -17.99 21.02
N SER A 136 19.50 -19.32 21.07
CA SER A 136 18.28 -20.12 20.92
C SER A 136 17.55 -19.94 19.57
N LEU A 137 18.27 -19.63 18.50
CA LEU A 137 17.74 -19.61 17.15
C LEU A 137 18.11 -20.88 16.38
N PRO A 138 17.26 -21.32 15.41
CA PRO A 138 17.65 -22.37 14.48
C PRO A 138 18.94 -22.00 13.73
N ASP A 139 19.80 -22.99 13.47
CA ASP A 139 21.15 -22.79 12.90
C ASP A 139 21.16 -21.96 11.62
N ALA A 140 20.20 -22.19 10.70
CA ALA A 140 20.12 -21.46 9.45
C ALA A 140 19.84 -19.95 9.68
N LEU A 141 19.01 -19.62 10.66
CA LEU A 141 18.70 -18.24 11.01
C LEU A 141 19.84 -17.58 11.79
N ALA A 142 20.44 -18.31 12.72
CA ALA A 142 21.63 -17.88 13.45
C ALA A 142 22.77 -17.56 12.47
N ALA A 143 23.08 -18.47 11.54
CA ALA A 143 24.11 -18.28 10.54
C ALA A 143 23.87 -17.00 9.71
N ARG A 144 22.62 -16.71 9.34
CA ARG A 144 22.26 -15.51 8.59
C ARG A 144 22.48 -14.22 9.39
N ILE A 145 22.12 -14.21 10.68
CA ILE A 145 22.26 -13.01 11.54
C ILE A 145 23.73 -12.79 11.90
N GLU A 146 24.48 -13.85 12.12
CA GLU A 146 25.90 -13.84 12.47
C GLU A 146 26.83 -13.72 11.25
N HIS A 147 26.26 -13.60 10.03
CA HIS A 147 27.01 -13.52 8.77
C HIS A 147 27.90 -14.75 8.47
N ARG A 148 27.51 -15.93 8.96
CA ARG A 148 28.15 -17.22 8.64
C ARG A 148 27.56 -17.93 7.44
N ASP A 149 26.57 -17.31 6.77
CA ASP A 149 25.81 -17.81 5.61
C ASP A 149 26.41 -17.42 4.25
N ARG A 150 27.70 -17.05 4.20
CA ARG A 150 28.43 -16.68 2.98
C ARG A 150 29.18 -17.86 2.38
#